data_a22fb96398d62dae5956fbd4e34db981
#
_entry.id   a22fb96398d62dae5956fbd4e34db981
#
_cell.length_a   1.000
_cell.length_b   1.000
_cell.length_c   1.000
_cell.angle_alpha   90.00
_cell.angle_beta   90.00
_cell.angle_gamma   90.00
#
_symmetry.space_group_name_H-M   'P 1'
#
loop_
_entity.id
_entity.type
_entity.pdbx_description
1 polymer ?
#
loop_
_entity_poly.entity_id
_entity_poly.type
_entity_poly.pdbx_seq_one_letter_code
_entity_poly.pdbx_strand_id
1 'polypeptide(L)'
;MKVAVFSTKAYDRQFLEAANSISTQGTSAHQYPHELVYFEPRLNRDTAILAAGFPAVCVFVHDQVDAPTLQLLASRGTRLVVLRCAGFNNVDLQAAADLGMTVVRVPAYSPYGVAEHTVGLILCLNRKIHRAHNRVREGNFSIDGLLGFNLHERTVGIVGTGKIGLILGQIMKGFGCHILAYDVYRNPELEALGGKYVELPELFANSDIISLHCPLTTETHHLINAEAIKQIKSGVMLINTSRGALIDTQAVIEGLKSGKIGYLGVDVYEQESELFFEDLSGEIIQDDIFQRLTTFPNVLITGHQAFFTAEALHNIAETTFANIADVEQGRVCPNEIRAQPETERK
;
A
#
# COMPACT_ATOMS: atom_id res chain seq x y z
N MET A 1 -27.99 6.03 -3.75
CA MET A 1 -27.88 4.63 -3.19
C MET A 1 -27.60 4.69 -1.71
N LYS A 2 -28.01 3.68 -0.92
CA LYS A 2 -27.62 3.53 0.49
C LYS A 2 -26.37 2.65 0.59
N VAL A 3 -25.33 3.11 1.29
CA VAL A 3 -24.02 2.45 1.33
C VAL A 3 -23.59 2.22 2.78
N ALA A 4 -23.26 0.97 3.12
CA ALA A 4 -22.65 0.60 4.40
C ALA A 4 -21.13 0.74 4.29
N VAL A 5 -20.53 1.64 5.05
CA VAL A 5 -19.08 1.91 5.03
C VAL A 5 -18.44 1.26 6.25
N PHE A 6 -17.64 0.21 6.03
CA PHE A 6 -16.96 -0.55 7.08
C PHE A 6 -15.54 -0.04 7.35
N SER A 7 -14.94 -0.47 8.46
CA SER A 7 -13.58 -0.08 8.88
C SER A 7 -13.39 1.44 8.89
N THR A 8 -14.42 2.19 9.31
CA THR A 8 -14.44 3.65 9.19
C THR A 8 -13.62 4.29 10.29
N LYS A 9 -12.70 5.14 9.93
CA LYS A 9 -11.96 6.04 10.82
C LYS A 9 -12.47 7.49 10.65
N ALA A 10 -12.08 8.39 11.54
CA ALA A 10 -12.54 9.79 11.50
C ALA A 10 -12.21 10.51 10.18
N TYR A 11 -11.02 10.25 9.63
CA TYR A 11 -10.61 10.83 8.34
C TYR A 11 -11.44 10.32 7.17
N ASP A 12 -11.83 9.03 7.14
CA ASP A 12 -12.70 8.49 6.10
C ASP A 12 -14.02 9.25 6.07
N ARG A 13 -14.65 9.41 7.23
CA ARG A 13 -15.90 10.17 7.37
C ARG A 13 -15.75 11.58 6.84
N GLN A 14 -14.70 12.30 7.27
CA GLN A 14 -14.45 13.68 6.85
C GLN A 14 -14.37 13.82 5.33
N PHE A 15 -13.57 13.00 4.65
CA PHE A 15 -13.34 13.10 3.20
C PHE A 15 -14.52 12.56 2.39
N LEU A 16 -15.15 11.47 2.82
CA LEU A 16 -16.33 10.93 2.16
C LEU A 16 -17.53 11.89 2.27
N GLU A 17 -17.79 12.48 3.45
CA GLU A 17 -18.87 13.46 3.60
C GLU A 17 -18.62 14.73 2.76
N ALA A 18 -17.38 15.22 2.74
CA ALA A 18 -17.01 16.36 1.92
C ALA A 18 -17.26 16.09 0.42
N ALA A 19 -16.78 14.97 -0.10
CA ALA A 19 -16.97 14.61 -1.50
C ALA A 19 -18.46 14.34 -1.85
N ASN A 20 -19.21 13.68 -0.94
CA ASN A 20 -20.64 13.45 -1.11
C ASN A 20 -21.46 14.74 -1.14
N SER A 21 -21.03 15.80 -0.41
CA SER A 21 -21.68 17.12 -0.35
C SER A 21 -21.39 17.99 -1.58
N ILE A 22 -20.18 17.96 -2.14
CA ILE A 22 -19.76 18.72 -3.33
C ILE A 22 -20.56 18.28 -4.57
N SER A 23 -20.94 17.02 -4.62
CA SER A 23 -21.82 16.44 -5.66
C SER A 23 -23.14 17.20 -5.87
N THR A 24 -23.58 18.03 -4.91
CA THR A 24 -24.82 18.81 -5.01
C THR A 24 -24.68 20.15 -5.76
N GLN A 25 -23.46 20.63 -6.09
CA GLN A 25 -23.23 21.97 -6.66
C GLN A 25 -22.80 22.00 -8.13
N GLY A 26 -23.01 20.90 -8.88
CA GLY A 26 -23.00 20.93 -10.34
C GLY A 26 -21.63 20.97 -11.02
N THR A 27 -21.04 19.83 -11.17
CA THR A 27 -20.14 19.36 -12.25
C THR A 27 -19.84 17.87 -12.08
N SER A 28 -20.26 17.26 -10.98
CA SER A 28 -20.05 15.83 -10.68
C SER A 28 -21.16 14.96 -11.26
N ALA A 29 -20.83 13.73 -11.59
CA ALA A 29 -21.70 12.74 -12.23
C ALA A 29 -22.91 12.29 -11.38
N HIS A 30 -23.08 12.80 -10.15
CA HIS A 30 -24.10 12.37 -9.21
C HIS A 30 -25.27 13.36 -9.17
N GLN A 31 -26.45 12.85 -9.44
CA GLN A 31 -27.67 13.65 -9.42
C GLN A 31 -28.19 13.89 -7.98
N TYR A 32 -27.81 13.03 -7.03
CA TYR A 32 -28.19 13.09 -5.61
C TYR A 32 -27.10 12.53 -4.71
N PRO A 33 -26.92 13.03 -3.47
CA PRO A 33 -25.97 12.46 -2.51
C PRO A 33 -26.40 11.05 -2.11
N HIS A 34 -25.41 10.19 -1.87
CA HIS A 34 -25.66 8.84 -1.36
C HIS A 34 -25.93 8.88 0.16
N GLU A 35 -26.74 7.96 0.67
CA GLU A 35 -26.92 7.77 2.11
C GLU A 35 -25.81 6.88 2.64
N LEU A 36 -24.90 7.45 3.44
CA LEU A 36 -23.76 6.75 4.01
C LEU A 36 -24.05 6.38 5.46
N VAL A 37 -23.88 5.11 5.79
CA VAL A 37 -23.94 4.62 7.17
C VAL A 37 -22.57 4.02 7.51
N TYR A 38 -21.94 4.56 8.54
CA TYR A 38 -20.56 4.27 8.92
C TYR A 38 -20.51 3.24 10.04
N PHE A 39 -19.68 2.21 9.85
CA PHE A 39 -19.39 1.16 10.81
C PHE A 39 -17.89 1.14 11.10
N GLU A 40 -17.52 1.25 12.37
CA GLU A 40 -16.12 1.16 12.82
C GLU A 40 -15.56 -0.27 12.70
N PRO A 41 -16.35 -1.33 13.02
CA PRO A 41 -15.89 -2.71 12.85
C PRO A 41 -15.47 -3.01 11.42
N ARG A 42 -14.51 -3.91 11.26
CA ARG A 42 -14.14 -4.51 9.98
C ARG A 42 -15.28 -5.36 9.44
N LEU A 43 -15.43 -5.39 8.12
CA LEU A 43 -16.31 -6.35 7.47
C LEU A 43 -15.66 -7.73 7.53
N ASN A 44 -16.41 -8.67 8.03
CA ASN A 44 -16.13 -10.10 8.02
C ASN A 44 -17.46 -10.87 8.09
N ARG A 45 -17.39 -12.19 8.16
CA ARG A 45 -18.59 -13.03 8.25
C ARG A 45 -19.52 -12.64 9.40
N ASP A 46 -18.97 -12.29 10.57
CA ASP A 46 -19.76 -12.01 11.77
C ASP A 46 -20.40 -10.62 11.72
N THR A 47 -19.71 -9.64 11.14
CA THR A 47 -20.18 -8.25 11.02
C THR A 47 -20.99 -7.97 9.75
N ALA A 48 -21.02 -8.90 8.79
CA ALA A 48 -21.79 -8.75 7.54
C ALA A 48 -23.28 -8.54 7.77
N ILE A 49 -23.83 -8.96 8.92
CA ILE A 49 -25.22 -8.72 9.32
C ILE A 49 -25.55 -7.22 9.40
N LEU A 50 -24.58 -6.35 9.70
CA LEU A 50 -24.76 -4.90 9.78
C LEU A 50 -25.10 -4.29 8.43
N ALA A 51 -24.75 -4.95 7.33
CA ALA A 51 -25.05 -4.51 5.97
C ALA A 51 -26.42 -5.04 5.45
N ALA A 52 -27.25 -5.63 6.32
CA ALA A 52 -28.55 -6.13 5.90
C ALA A 52 -29.44 -4.99 5.33
N GLY A 53 -29.93 -5.17 4.09
CA GLY A 53 -30.74 -4.18 3.39
C GLY A 53 -29.94 -3.05 2.72
N PHE A 54 -28.62 -3.10 2.72
CA PHE A 54 -27.79 -2.17 1.98
C PHE A 54 -27.46 -2.74 0.59
N PRO A 55 -27.78 -2.04 -0.50
CA PRO A 55 -27.44 -2.47 -1.87
C PRO A 55 -25.95 -2.43 -2.14
N ALA A 56 -25.18 -1.62 -1.39
CA ALA A 56 -23.74 -1.48 -1.53
C ALA A 56 -23.02 -1.51 -0.18
N VAL A 57 -21.81 -2.10 -0.18
CA VAL A 57 -20.83 -2.01 0.90
C VAL A 57 -19.57 -1.32 0.42
N CYS A 58 -19.04 -0.39 1.22
CA CYS A 58 -17.74 0.24 0.97
C CYS A 58 -16.74 -0.30 2.00
N VAL A 59 -15.65 -0.89 1.50
CA VAL A 59 -14.69 -1.66 2.29
C VAL A 59 -13.26 -1.13 2.14
N PHE A 60 -12.40 -1.48 3.07
CA PHE A 60 -10.98 -1.12 3.10
C PHE A 60 -10.08 -2.35 3.00
N VAL A 61 -8.78 -2.15 2.99
CA VAL A 61 -7.75 -3.16 2.68
C VAL A 61 -7.75 -4.37 3.62
N HIS A 62 -8.18 -4.20 4.88
CA HIS A 62 -8.21 -5.28 5.88
C HIS A 62 -9.61 -5.89 6.13
N ASP A 63 -10.63 -5.45 5.39
CA ASP A 63 -11.94 -6.08 5.42
C ASP A 63 -11.87 -7.46 4.74
N GLN A 64 -12.55 -8.47 5.32
CA GLN A 64 -12.63 -9.82 4.73
C GLN A 64 -13.84 -9.90 3.81
N VAL A 65 -13.60 -9.97 2.51
CA VAL A 65 -14.62 -10.07 1.48
C VAL A 65 -14.48 -11.44 0.79
N ASP A 66 -14.36 -12.47 1.61
CA ASP A 66 -14.27 -13.88 1.21
C ASP A 66 -15.65 -14.46 0.79
N ALA A 67 -15.65 -15.67 0.22
CA ALA A 67 -16.86 -16.31 -0.24
C ALA A 67 -17.97 -16.41 0.82
N PRO A 68 -17.70 -16.81 2.09
CA PRO A 68 -18.74 -16.84 3.13
C PRO A 68 -19.33 -15.46 3.43
N THR A 69 -18.50 -14.42 3.49
CA THR A 69 -18.95 -13.04 3.73
C THR A 69 -19.80 -12.53 2.56
N LEU A 70 -19.36 -12.77 1.32
CA LEU A 70 -20.09 -12.39 0.10
C LEU A 70 -21.46 -13.09 0.01
N GLN A 71 -21.55 -14.37 0.36
CA GLN A 71 -22.81 -15.10 0.41
C GLN A 71 -23.82 -14.48 1.38
N LEU A 72 -23.35 -14.07 2.57
CA LEU A 72 -24.21 -13.40 3.54
C LEU A 72 -24.68 -12.03 3.02
N LEU A 73 -23.78 -11.22 2.47
CA LEU A 73 -24.11 -9.93 1.89
C LEU A 73 -25.12 -10.07 0.75
N ALA A 74 -24.88 -10.99 -0.20
CA ALA A 74 -25.76 -11.24 -1.33
C ALA A 74 -27.16 -11.71 -0.91
N SER A 75 -27.23 -12.60 0.09
CA SER A 75 -28.52 -13.10 0.64
C SER A 75 -29.36 -12.00 1.30
N ARG A 76 -28.72 -10.88 1.69
CA ARG A 76 -29.34 -9.75 2.36
C ARG A 76 -29.54 -8.52 1.48
N GLY A 77 -29.30 -8.67 0.18
CA GLY A 77 -29.62 -7.64 -0.82
C GLY A 77 -28.44 -6.81 -1.33
N THR A 78 -27.24 -7.03 -0.83
CA THR A 78 -26.04 -6.35 -1.36
C THR A 78 -25.70 -6.88 -2.76
N ARG A 79 -25.37 -5.96 -3.68
CA ARG A 79 -25.01 -6.25 -5.08
C ARG A 79 -23.73 -5.56 -5.52
N LEU A 80 -23.24 -4.59 -4.75
CA LEU A 80 -22.06 -3.80 -5.07
C LEU A 80 -21.06 -3.81 -3.89
N VAL A 81 -19.84 -4.19 -4.19
CA VAL A 81 -18.67 -4.03 -3.30
C VAL A 81 -17.78 -2.93 -3.85
N VAL A 82 -17.56 -1.91 -3.05
CA VAL A 82 -16.73 -0.73 -3.41
C VAL A 82 -15.49 -0.72 -2.54
N LEU A 83 -14.32 -1.01 -3.12
CA LEU A 83 -13.06 -0.86 -2.40
C LEU A 83 -12.59 0.60 -2.49
N ARG A 84 -12.43 1.26 -1.34
CA ARG A 84 -11.80 2.58 -1.26
C ARG A 84 -10.27 2.49 -1.19
N CYS A 85 -9.69 1.51 -1.91
CA CYS A 85 -8.25 1.27 -2.01
C CYS A 85 -7.91 0.65 -3.37
N ALA A 86 -6.62 0.59 -3.70
CA ALA A 86 -6.15 0.02 -4.96
C ALA A 86 -6.00 -1.50 -4.92
N GLY A 87 -5.57 -2.04 -3.77
CA GLY A 87 -5.43 -3.49 -3.55
C GLY A 87 -6.80 -4.17 -3.41
N PHE A 88 -6.91 -5.40 -3.87
CA PHE A 88 -8.14 -6.20 -3.82
C PHE A 88 -7.89 -7.68 -3.46
N ASN A 89 -6.72 -7.98 -2.89
CA ASN A 89 -6.35 -9.34 -2.48
C ASN A 89 -7.26 -9.91 -1.38
N ASN A 90 -7.99 -9.05 -0.70
CA ASN A 90 -8.96 -9.38 0.35
C ASN A 90 -10.37 -9.73 -0.19
N VAL A 91 -10.56 -9.75 -1.52
CA VAL A 91 -11.85 -10.05 -2.16
C VAL A 91 -11.77 -11.35 -2.96
N ASP A 92 -12.70 -12.26 -2.70
CA ASP A 92 -12.90 -13.43 -3.56
C ASP A 92 -13.73 -13.03 -4.80
N LEU A 93 -13.01 -12.66 -5.87
CA LEU A 93 -13.62 -12.20 -7.11
C LEU A 93 -14.45 -13.28 -7.81
N GLN A 94 -14.07 -14.57 -7.67
CA GLN A 94 -14.83 -15.66 -8.27
C GLN A 94 -16.18 -15.82 -7.56
N ALA A 95 -16.17 -15.84 -6.24
CA ALA A 95 -17.41 -15.90 -5.45
C ALA A 95 -18.30 -14.68 -5.71
N ALA A 96 -17.72 -13.47 -5.87
CA ALA A 96 -18.49 -12.29 -6.20
C ALA A 96 -19.17 -12.43 -7.57
N ALA A 97 -18.46 -12.94 -8.59
CA ALA A 97 -19.00 -13.17 -9.92
C ALA A 97 -20.13 -14.23 -9.91
N ASP A 98 -19.93 -15.34 -9.20
CA ASP A 98 -20.93 -16.42 -9.07
C ASP A 98 -22.22 -15.94 -8.38
N LEU A 99 -22.10 -14.94 -7.49
CA LEU A 99 -23.24 -14.31 -6.79
C LEU A 99 -23.86 -13.13 -7.56
N GLY A 100 -23.33 -12.80 -8.75
CA GLY A 100 -23.79 -11.67 -9.55
C GLY A 100 -23.53 -10.31 -8.89
N MET A 101 -22.48 -10.21 -8.07
CA MET A 101 -22.06 -8.97 -7.40
C MET A 101 -21.02 -8.24 -8.25
N THR A 102 -21.18 -6.93 -8.36
CA THR A 102 -20.17 -6.05 -8.98
C THR A 102 -19.13 -5.65 -7.95
N VAL A 103 -17.86 -5.71 -8.32
CA VAL A 103 -16.75 -5.25 -7.49
C VAL A 103 -16.02 -4.12 -8.20
N VAL A 104 -15.90 -2.96 -7.54
CA VAL A 104 -15.20 -1.79 -8.06
C VAL A 104 -14.13 -1.33 -7.08
N ARG A 105 -13.08 -0.67 -7.56
CA ARG A 105 -11.97 -0.19 -6.72
C ARG A 105 -11.52 1.22 -7.08
N VAL A 106 -10.63 1.78 -6.27
CA VAL A 106 -9.87 3.00 -6.59
C VAL A 106 -8.49 2.60 -7.11
N PRO A 107 -8.25 2.55 -8.43
CA PRO A 107 -7.03 1.98 -8.99
C PRO A 107 -5.78 2.82 -8.75
N ALA A 108 -5.95 4.13 -8.59
CA ALA A 108 -4.87 5.08 -8.31
C ALA A 108 -5.45 6.31 -7.61
N TYR A 109 -4.78 6.79 -6.58
CA TYR A 109 -5.24 7.96 -5.79
C TYR A 109 -4.16 9.04 -5.65
N SER A 110 -2.90 8.68 -5.35
CA SER A 110 -1.75 9.60 -5.33
C SER A 110 -0.44 8.81 -5.44
N PRO A 111 0.05 8.54 -6.65
CA PRO A 111 1.35 7.89 -6.81
C PRO A 111 2.50 8.75 -6.27
N TYR A 112 2.35 10.07 -6.25
CA TYR A 112 3.32 11.01 -5.65
C TYR A 112 3.43 10.79 -4.13
N GLY A 113 2.30 10.71 -3.41
CA GLY A 113 2.32 10.51 -1.95
C GLY A 113 3.13 9.29 -1.52
N VAL A 114 2.96 8.15 -2.21
CA VAL A 114 3.73 6.92 -1.91
C VAL A 114 5.21 7.07 -2.27
N ALA A 115 5.53 7.69 -3.41
CA ALA A 115 6.92 7.92 -3.82
C ALA A 115 7.63 8.89 -2.85
N GLU A 116 6.98 9.96 -2.46
CA GLU A 116 7.50 10.94 -1.49
C GLU A 116 7.69 10.33 -0.10
N HIS A 117 6.74 9.51 0.36
CA HIS A 117 6.88 8.76 1.61
C HIS A 117 8.07 7.81 1.57
N THR A 118 8.28 7.11 0.44
CA THR A 118 9.46 6.26 0.19
C THR A 118 10.75 7.06 0.36
N VAL A 119 10.83 8.26 -0.24
CA VAL A 119 11.99 9.17 -0.07
C VAL A 119 12.11 9.62 1.38
N GLY A 120 11.00 9.90 2.05
CA GLY A 120 10.97 10.22 3.47
C GLY A 120 11.59 9.13 4.34
N LEU A 121 11.27 7.85 4.09
CA LEU A 121 11.88 6.70 4.77
C LEU A 121 13.38 6.61 4.48
N ILE A 122 13.80 6.75 3.21
CA ILE A 122 15.21 6.75 2.81
C ILE A 122 16.01 7.82 3.57
N LEU A 123 15.54 9.07 3.57
CA LEU A 123 16.20 10.18 4.23
C LEU A 123 16.21 10.04 5.75
N CYS A 124 15.09 9.59 6.32
CA CYS A 124 14.94 9.39 7.76
C CYS A 124 15.89 8.30 8.27
N LEU A 125 16.00 7.17 7.56
CA LEU A 125 16.94 6.09 7.88
C LEU A 125 18.39 6.54 7.71
N ASN A 126 18.73 7.12 6.56
CA ASN A 126 20.08 7.57 6.26
C ASN A 126 20.59 8.57 7.29
N ARG A 127 19.82 9.64 7.55
CA ARG A 127 20.21 10.74 8.42
C ARG A 127 19.80 10.53 9.88
N LYS A 128 19.11 9.41 10.18
CA LYS A 128 18.61 9.03 11.51
C LYS A 128 17.81 10.15 12.19
N ILE A 129 16.99 10.87 11.41
CA ILE A 129 16.28 12.09 11.83
C ILE A 129 15.38 11.81 13.04
N HIS A 130 14.64 10.72 13.03
CA HIS A 130 13.78 10.28 14.14
C HIS A 130 14.56 10.08 15.44
N ARG A 131 15.76 9.47 15.36
CA ARG A 131 16.62 9.25 16.54
C ARG A 131 17.24 10.54 17.05
N ALA A 132 17.71 11.38 16.12
CA ALA A 132 18.28 12.69 16.44
C ALA A 132 17.23 13.57 17.15
N HIS A 133 16.00 13.60 16.63
CA HIS A 133 14.90 14.34 17.23
C HIS A 133 14.62 13.90 18.68
N ASN A 134 14.50 12.59 18.91
CA ASN A 134 14.26 12.06 20.27
C ASN A 134 15.39 12.42 21.23
N ARG A 135 16.65 12.26 20.80
CA ARG A 135 17.83 12.65 21.63
C ARG A 135 17.82 14.12 22.05
N VAL A 136 17.53 15.02 21.11
CA VAL A 136 17.47 16.46 21.40
C VAL A 136 16.39 16.78 22.43
N ARG A 137 15.24 16.14 22.37
CA ARG A 137 14.17 16.29 23.38
C ARG A 137 14.58 15.82 24.79
N GLU A 138 15.52 14.88 24.86
CA GLU A 138 16.10 14.37 26.13
C GLU A 138 17.37 15.14 26.55
N GLY A 139 17.70 16.25 25.87
CA GLY A 139 18.89 17.06 26.15
C GLY A 139 20.22 16.48 25.65
N ASN A 140 20.18 15.39 24.86
CA ASN A 140 21.38 14.79 24.30
C ASN A 140 21.64 15.34 22.87
N PHE A 141 22.65 16.20 22.75
CA PHE A 141 23.06 16.85 21.49
C PHE A 141 24.26 16.16 20.82
N SER A 142 24.72 15.00 21.31
CA SER A 142 25.81 14.24 20.68
C SER A 142 25.38 13.76 19.29
N ILE A 143 26.28 13.87 18.32
CA ILE A 143 26.14 13.35 16.97
C ILE A 143 26.68 11.91 16.81
N ASP A 144 27.25 11.34 17.86
CA ASP A 144 27.82 9.99 17.83
C ASP A 144 26.77 8.95 17.45
N GLY A 145 27.10 8.09 16.47
CA GLY A 145 26.18 7.10 15.93
C GLY A 145 25.09 7.66 14.99
N LEU A 146 25.09 8.96 14.66
CA LEU A 146 24.17 9.58 13.72
C LEU A 146 24.78 9.78 12.30
N LEU A 147 25.99 9.26 12.07
CA LEU A 147 26.64 9.34 10.76
C LEU A 147 25.76 8.74 9.66
N GLY A 148 25.53 9.51 8.61
CA GLY A 148 24.85 9.10 7.39
C GLY A 148 25.80 9.15 6.18
N PHE A 149 25.23 9.02 4.97
CA PHE A 149 25.95 9.09 3.70
C PHE A 149 25.23 10.03 2.72
N ASN A 150 25.92 10.47 1.67
CA ASN A 150 25.30 11.26 0.60
C ASN A 150 24.55 10.33 -0.35
N LEU A 151 23.34 10.73 -0.79
CA LEU A 151 22.61 10.02 -1.83
C LEU A 151 23.20 10.26 -3.23
N HIS A 152 23.80 11.42 -3.45
CA HIS A 152 24.47 11.76 -4.69
C HIS A 152 25.45 10.64 -5.12
N GLU A 153 25.38 10.24 -6.39
CA GLU A 153 26.16 9.13 -6.99
C GLU A 153 25.88 7.73 -6.45
N ARG A 154 24.87 7.56 -5.57
CA ARG A 154 24.43 6.23 -5.15
C ARG A 154 23.56 5.58 -6.22
N THR A 155 23.60 4.27 -6.26
CA THR A 155 22.75 3.48 -7.15
C THR A 155 21.47 3.08 -6.43
N VAL A 156 20.32 3.43 -7.03
CA VAL A 156 18.99 3.06 -6.55
C VAL A 156 18.41 2.03 -7.50
N GLY A 157 18.13 0.83 -6.98
CA GLY A 157 17.44 -0.25 -7.68
C GLY A 157 15.93 -0.14 -7.43
N ILE A 158 15.16 0.04 -8.49
CA ILE A 158 13.70 0.15 -8.45
C ILE A 158 13.11 -1.13 -9.03
N VAL A 159 12.38 -1.89 -8.21
CA VAL A 159 11.65 -3.09 -8.64
C VAL A 159 10.18 -2.75 -8.79
N GLY A 160 9.71 -2.73 -10.03
CA GLY A 160 8.39 -2.19 -10.40
C GLY A 160 8.46 -0.73 -10.84
N THR A 161 8.25 -0.50 -12.16
CA THR A 161 8.40 0.82 -12.79
C THR A 161 7.08 1.40 -13.28
N GLY A 162 5.99 1.02 -12.59
CA GLY A 162 4.69 1.65 -12.76
C GLY A 162 4.71 3.12 -12.33
N LYS A 163 3.54 3.72 -12.12
CA LYS A 163 3.42 5.15 -11.79
C LYS A 163 4.27 5.56 -10.59
N ILE A 164 4.28 4.77 -9.51
CA ILE A 164 5.02 5.09 -8.28
C ILE A 164 6.53 4.94 -8.50
N GLY A 165 6.97 3.81 -9.08
CA GLY A 165 8.40 3.58 -9.33
C GLY A 165 9.01 4.59 -10.30
N LEU A 166 8.25 5.05 -11.32
CA LEU A 166 8.67 6.12 -12.21
C LEU A 166 8.91 7.43 -11.44
N ILE A 167 7.94 7.84 -10.61
CA ILE A 167 8.05 9.08 -9.82
C ILE A 167 9.21 8.98 -8.83
N LEU A 168 9.39 7.84 -8.16
CA LEU A 168 10.57 7.63 -7.32
C LEU A 168 11.86 7.81 -8.13
N GLY A 169 11.94 7.23 -9.34
CA GLY A 169 13.08 7.40 -10.24
C GLY A 169 13.36 8.87 -10.56
N GLN A 170 12.32 9.66 -10.84
CA GLN A 170 12.41 11.10 -11.08
C GLN A 170 12.99 11.83 -9.87
N ILE A 171 12.47 11.57 -8.68
CA ILE A 171 12.91 12.22 -7.43
C ILE A 171 14.37 11.83 -7.13
N MET A 172 14.71 10.54 -7.21
CA MET A 172 16.07 10.06 -6.92
C MET A 172 17.09 10.53 -7.95
N LYS A 173 16.68 10.73 -9.20
CA LYS A 173 17.50 11.38 -10.21
C LYS A 173 17.80 12.84 -9.85
N GLY A 174 16.83 13.55 -9.26
CA GLY A 174 17.01 14.90 -8.72
C GLY A 174 18.05 14.96 -7.58
N PHE A 175 18.23 13.89 -6.82
CA PHE A 175 19.33 13.73 -5.85
C PHE A 175 20.68 13.39 -6.48
N GLY A 176 20.75 13.21 -7.81
CA GLY A 176 21.97 12.80 -8.51
C GLY A 176 22.29 11.31 -8.40
N CYS A 177 21.28 10.47 -8.13
CA CYS A 177 21.46 9.02 -8.07
C CYS A 177 21.51 8.39 -9.47
N HIS A 178 22.17 7.23 -9.56
CA HIS A 178 22.08 6.32 -10.69
C HIS A 178 20.86 5.40 -10.48
N ILE A 179 20.07 5.19 -11.55
CA ILE A 179 18.85 4.37 -11.45
C ILE A 179 19.06 3.05 -12.19
N LEU A 180 18.94 1.93 -11.48
CA LEU A 180 18.73 0.60 -12.03
C LEU A 180 17.27 0.24 -11.86
N ALA A 181 16.68 -0.44 -12.84
CA ALA A 181 15.28 -0.78 -12.83
C ALA A 181 15.06 -2.23 -13.26
N TYR A 182 14.05 -2.84 -12.68
CA TYR A 182 13.51 -4.12 -13.11
C TYR A 182 11.99 -4.05 -13.14
N ASP A 183 11.39 -4.47 -14.25
CA ASP A 183 9.97 -4.69 -14.40
C ASP A 183 9.75 -5.71 -15.52
N VAL A 184 8.61 -6.41 -15.51
CA VAL A 184 8.16 -7.26 -16.63
C VAL A 184 7.79 -6.41 -17.86
N TYR A 185 7.34 -5.17 -17.63
CA TYR A 185 7.05 -4.19 -18.67
C TYR A 185 7.94 -2.96 -18.49
N ARG A 186 8.85 -2.74 -19.45
CA ARG A 186 9.74 -1.56 -19.39
C ARG A 186 8.96 -0.28 -19.62
N ASN A 187 9.23 0.71 -18.78
CA ASN A 187 8.65 2.04 -18.90
C ASN A 187 9.62 2.96 -19.68
N PRO A 188 9.28 3.41 -20.90
CA PRO A 188 10.18 4.23 -21.70
C PRO A 188 10.47 5.61 -21.08
N GLU A 189 9.57 6.13 -20.23
CA GLU A 189 9.82 7.38 -19.52
C GLU A 189 10.96 7.25 -18.50
N LEU A 190 11.10 6.09 -17.86
CA LEU A 190 12.21 5.84 -16.94
C LEU A 190 13.55 5.71 -17.69
N GLU A 191 13.56 5.09 -18.89
CA GLU A 191 14.73 5.03 -19.75
C GLU A 191 15.12 6.44 -20.23
N ALA A 192 14.17 7.27 -20.61
CA ALA A 192 14.40 8.67 -21.00
C ALA A 192 15.01 9.52 -19.86
N LEU A 193 14.73 9.19 -18.61
CA LEU A 193 15.38 9.80 -17.43
C LEU A 193 16.82 9.32 -17.20
N GLY A 194 17.29 8.36 -17.99
CA GLY A 194 18.59 7.73 -17.85
C GLY A 194 18.61 6.56 -16.86
N GLY A 195 17.44 5.96 -16.57
CA GLY A 195 17.33 4.69 -15.86
C GLY A 195 17.77 3.53 -16.76
N LYS A 196 18.50 2.57 -16.19
CA LYS A 196 18.97 1.38 -16.91
C LYS A 196 18.18 0.16 -16.43
N TYR A 197 17.48 -0.52 -17.35
CA TYR A 197 16.84 -1.82 -17.05
C TYR A 197 17.88 -2.94 -17.04
N VAL A 198 17.82 -3.73 -15.98
CA VAL A 198 18.69 -4.89 -15.74
C VAL A 198 17.89 -6.05 -15.16
N GLU A 199 18.46 -7.24 -15.15
CA GLU A 199 17.87 -8.39 -14.45
C GLU A 199 18.01 -8.26 -12.93
N LEU A 200 17.14 -8.92 -12.17
CA LEU A 200 17.12 -8.85 -10.70
C LEU A 200 18.50 -9.13 -10.04
N PRO A 201 19.27 -10.16 -10.45
CA PRO A 201 20.58 -10.40 -9.85
C PRO A 201 21.56 -9.23 -10.04
N GLU A 202 21.54 -8.58 -11.21
CA GLU A 202 22.37 -7.39 -11.48
C GLU A 202 21.93 -6.19 -10.64
N LEU A 203 20.60 -5.99 -10.52
CA LEU A 203 20.02 -4.94 -9.67
C LEU A 203 20.42 -5.16 -8.20
N PHE A 204 20.27 -6.37 -7.68
CA PHE A 204 20.60 -6.70 -6.29
C PHE A 204 22.07 -6.50 -5.98
N ALA A 205 22.96 -6.94 -6.86
CA ALA A 205 24.40 -6.84 -6.65
C ALA A 205 24.96 -5.42 -6.69
N ASN A 206 24.30 -4.51 -7.44
CA ASN A 206 24.86 -3.18 -7.71
C ASN A 206 24.12 -2.03 -7.01
N SER A 207 22.96 -2.27 -6.38
CA SER A 207 22.20 -1.20 -5.74
C SER A 207 22.66 -0.92 -4.31
N ASP A 208 22.84 0.36 -3.98
CA ASP A 208 23.04 0.84 -2.59
C ASP A 208 21.69 0.93 -1.85
N ILE A 209 20.62 1.20 -2.59
CA ILE A 209 19.24 1.28 -2.10
C ILE A 209 18.39 0.44 -3.04
N ILE A 210 17.53 -0.44 -2.50
CA ILE A 210 16.55 -1.22 -3.24
C ILE A 210 15.17 -0.81 -2.76
N SER A 211 14.27 -0.45 -3.69
CA SER A 211 12.90 -0.05 -3.38
C SER A 211 11.90 -0.87 -4.20
N LEU A 212 10.89 -1.41 -3.51
CA LEU A 212 9.90 -2.31 -4.08
C LEU A 212 8.59 -1.56 -4.39
N HIS A 213 8.16 -1.62 -5.64
CA HIS A 213 6.95 -0.98 -6.17
C HIS A 213 6.17 -1.90 -7.12
N CYS A 214 6.53 -3.19 -7.17
CA CYS A 214 5.80 -4.20 -7.92
C CYS A 214 4.55 -4.68 -7.16
N PRO A 215 3.53 -5.21 -7.85
CA PRO A 215 2.39 -5.84 -7.22
C PRO A 215 2.79 -7.16 -6.54
N LEU A 216 1.98 -7.60 -5.59
CA LEU A 216 2.08 -8.95 -5.02
C LEU A 216 1.35 -9.94 -5.93
N THR A 217 2.09 -10.87 -6.49
CA THR A 217 1.62 -11.99 -7.31
C THR A 217 2.28 -13.27 -6.81
N THR A 218 1.95 -14.41 -7.40
CA THR A 218 2.64 -15.68 -7.10
C THR A 218 4.15 -15.60 -7.36
N GLU A 219 4.55 -14.89 -8.42
CA GLU A 219 5.96 -14.75 -8.84
C GLU A 219 6.74 -13.76 -7.98
N THR A 220 6.05 -12.76 -7.41
CA THR A 220 6.68 -11.73 -6.58
C THR A 220 6.55 -11.99 -5.08
N HIS A 221 5.77 -13.02 -4.68
CA HIS A 221 5.69 -13.44 -3.28
C HIS A 221 7.08 -13.83 -2.78
N HIS A 222 7.51 -13.24 -1.67
CA HIS A 222 8.85 -13.40 -1.11
C HIS A 222 9.98 -13.18 -2.14
N LEU A 223 9.82 -12.15 -2.99
CA LEU A 223 10.85 -11.74 -3.94
C LEU A 223 12.18 -11.46 -3.22
N ILE A 224 12.11 -10.87 -2.04
CA ILE A 224 13.25 -10.67 -1.14
C ILE A 224 13.25 -11.81 -0.10
N ASN A 225 13.80 -12.94 -0.49
CA ASN A 225 14.01 -14.13 0.33
C ASN A 225 15.49 -14.33 0.67
N ALA A 226 15.83 -15.42 1.34
CA ALA A 226 17.20 -15.74 1.75
C ALA A 226 18.19 -15.80 0.58
N GLU A 227 17.76 -16.28 -0.60
CA GLU A 227 18.62 -16.38 -1.79
C GLU A 227 18.85 -15.00 -2.44
N ALA A 228 17.82 -14.17 -2.51
CA ALA A 228 17.95 -12.78 -2.96
C ALA A 228 18.89 -12.00 -2.02
N ILE A 229 18.76 -12.20 -0.69
CA ILE A 229 19.60 -11.53 0.30
C ILE A 229 21.08 -11.91 0.16
N LYS A 230 21.42 -13.12 -0.26
CA LYS A 230 22.82 -13.49 -0.56
C LYS A 230 23.40 -12.65 -1.71
N GLN A 231 22.59 -12.29 -2.69
CA GLN A 231 23.00 -11.57 -3.90
C GLN A 231 23.07 -10.06 -3.71
N ILE A 232 22.30 -9.47 -2.77
CA ILE A 232 22.32 -8.04 -2.54
C ILE A 232 23.68 -7.54 -2.07
N LYS A 233 23.96 -6.26 -2.34
CA LYS A 233 25.17 -5.57 -1.85
C LYS A 233 25.17 -5.49 -0.33
N SER A 234 26.28 -5.81 0.32
CA SER A 234 26.38 -5.70 1.78
C SER A 234 26.16 -4.26 2.24
N GLY A 235 25.34 -4.10 3.31
CA GLY A 235 24.98 -2.80 3.82
C GLY A 235 23.85 -2.09 3.04
N VAL A 236 23.17 -2.79 2.15
CA VAL A 236 22.07 -2.22 1.34
C VAL A 236 20.99 -1.61 2.23
N MET A 237 20.34 -0.54 1.73
CA MET A 237 19.09 -0.04 2.27
C MET A 237 17.93 -0.65 1.48
N LEU A 238 17.07 -1.41 2.16
CA LEU A 238 15.88 -2.03 1.60
C LEU A 238 14.63 -1.25 2.01
N ILE A 239 13.80 -0.85 1.03
CA ILE A 239 12.56 -0.10 1.24
C ILE A 239 11.39 -0.86 0.63
N ASN A 240 10.32 -1.01 1.40
CA ASN A 240 9.06 -1.59 0.92
C ASN A 240 7.85 -0.75 1.34
N THR A 241 7.26 -0.06 0.39
CA THR A 241 6.01 0.70 0.51
C THR A 241 4.91 0.14 -0.40
N SER A 242 5.04 -1.14 -0.80
CA SER A 242 4.11 -1.80 -1.71
C SER A 242 3.23 -2.84 -1.01
N ARG A 243 3.72 -4.06 -0.81
CA ARG A 243 3.02 -5.16 -0.10
C ARG A 243 4.00 -5.90 0.81
N GLY A 244 3.57 -6.20 2.03
CA GLY A 244 4.40 -6.88 3.04
C GLY A 244 5.00 -8.18 2.54
N ALA A 245 4.20 -9.05 1.94
CA ALA A 245 4.60 -10.37 1.46
C ALA A 245 5.51 -10.38 0.20
N LEU A 246 5.97 -9.23 -0.29
CA LEU A 246 7.12 -9.15 -1.20
C LEU A 246 8.44 -9.52 -0.50
N ILE A 247 8.45 -9.46 0.81
CA ILE A 247 9.60 -9.71 1.67
C ILE A 247 9.30 -10.94 2.54
N ASP A 248 10.20 -11.91 2.57
CA ASP A 248 10.27 -12.91 3.62
C ASP A 248 10.84 -12.24 4.88
N THR A 249 9.97 -11.91 5.82
CA THR A 249 10.35 -11.14 7.01
C THR A 249 11.41 -11.86 7.85
N GLN A 250 11.32 -13.18 7.96
CA GLN A 250 12.31 -13.97 8.72
C GLN A 250 13.70 -13.92 8.07
N ALA A 251 13.75 -14.05 6.73
CA ALA A 251 15.01 -13.93 5.99
C ALA A 251 15.62 -12.53 6.12
N VAL A 252 14.79 -11.49 6.10
CA VAL A 252 15.23 -10.08 6.28
C VAL A 252 15.79 -9.87 7.70
N ILE A 253 15.21 -10.46 8.74
CA ILE A 253 15.76 -10.40 10.11
C ILE A 253 17.18 -10.99 10.14
N GLU A 254 17.41 -12.12 9.50
CA GLU A 254 18.77 -12.71 9.41
C GLU A 254 19.72 -11.84 8.58
N GLY A 255 19.21 -11.22 7.51
CA GLY A 255 19.95 -10.22 6.73
C GLY A 255 20.37 -8.99 7.54
N LEU A 256 19.51 -8.50 8.43
CA LEU A 256 19.82 -7.41 9.37
C LEU A 256 20.87 -7.82 10.39
N LYS A 257 20.74 -9.01 11.00
CA LYS A 257 21.71 -9.53 11.97
C LYS A 257 23.10 -9.71 11.38
N SER A 258 23.18 -10.17 10.14
CA SER A 258 24.45 -10.37 9.43
C SER A 258 25.07 -9.08 8.89
N GLY A 259 24.34 -7.96 8.91
CA GLY A 259 24.75 -6.71 8.30
C GLY A 259 24.69 -6.71 6.77
N LYS A 260 24.12 -7.74 6.16
CA LYS A 260 23.88 -7.80 4.72
C LYS A 260 22.86 -6.72 4.32
N ILE A 261 21.80 -6.58 5.13
CA ILE A 261 20.87 -5.44 5.10
C ILE A 261 21.34 -4.42 6.14
N GLY A 262 21.80 -3.28 5.66
CA GLY A 262 22.28 -2.19 6.50
C GLY A 262 21.17 -1.32 7.07
N TYR A 263 20.06 -1.18 6.33
CA TYR A 263 18.89 -0.40 6.71
C TYR A 263 17.63 -1.04 6.15
N LEU A 264 16.55 -1.01 6.92
CA LEU A 264 15.22 -1.46 6.48
C LEU A 264 14.19 -0.36 6.72
N GLY A 265 13.47 0.05 5.68
CA GLY A 265 12.32 0.95 5.75
C GLY A 265 11.09 0.26 5.20
N VAL A 266 10.07 0.07 6.02
CA VAL A 266 8.83 -0.58 5.59
C VAL A 266 7.61 0.23 6.04
N ASP A 267 6.66 0.39 5.11
CA ASP A 267 5.34 0.93 5.39
C ASP A 267 4.28 -0.18 5.43
N VAL A 268 4.67 -1.39 5.04
CA VAL A 268 3.81 -2.57 4.95
C VAL A 268 4.48 -3.76 5.62
N TYR A 269 3.67 -4.70 6.12
CA TYR A 269 4.13 -5.90 6.80
C TYR A 269 3.32 -7.12 6.36
N GLU A 270 3.90 -8.33 6.39
CA GLU A 270 3.22 -9.55 5.92
C GLU A 270 1.93 -9.83 6.69
N GLN A 271 1.94 -9.64 8.01
CA GLN A 271 0.82 -9.92 8.91
C GLN A 271 0.22 -8.63 9.48
N GLU A 272 0.21 -7.54 8.69
CA GLU A 272 -0.23 -6.22 9.12
C GLU A 272 -1.70 -6.14 9.53
N SER A 273 -2.52 -7.10 9.08
CA SER A 273 -3.98 -7.06 9.29
C SER A 273 -4.39 -6.94 10.76
N GLU A 274 -3.64 -7.55 11.68
CA GLU A 274 -3.95 -7.52 13.11
C GLU A 274 -3.30 -6.34 13.86
N LEU A 275 -2.45 -5.58 13.17
CA LEU A 275 -1.63 -4.53 13.78
C LEU A 275 -1.98 -3.13 13.28
N PHE A 276 -2.03 -2.96 11.95
CA PHE A 276 -2.08 -1.63 11.36
C PHE A 276 -3.51 -1.06 11.35
N PHE A 277 -3.58 0.28 11.42
CA PHE A 277 -4.80 1.09 11.55
C PHE A 277 -5.53 0.97 12.88
N GLU A 278 -4.95 0.30 13.89
CA GLU A 278 -5.50 0.21 15.25
C GLU A 278 -4.58 0.88 16.27
N ASP A 279 -5.16 1.38 17.35
CA ASP A 279 -4.38 1.86 18.50
C ASP A 279 -4.18 0.70 19.48
N LEU A 280 -3.01 0.09 19.40
CA LEU A 280 -2.59 -1.00 20.27
C LEU A 280 -1.60 -0.54 21.36
N SER A 281 -1.51 0.76 21.62
CA SER A 281 -0.53 1.30 22.61
C SER A 281 -0.74 0.80 24.03
N GLY A 282 -1.94 0.34 24.35
CA GLY A 282 -2.29 -0.27 25.65
C GLY A 282 -2.29 -1.80 25.65
N GLU A 283 -1.97 -2.45 24.54
CA GLU A 283 -2.10 -3.89 24.33
C GLU A 283 -0.75 -4.60 24.23
N ILE A 284 -0.73 -5.91 24.49
CA ILE A 284 0.44 -6.75 24.27
C ILE A 284 0.38 -7.25 22.83
N ILE A 285 1.31 -6.79 21.99
CA ILE A 285 1.45 -7.28 20.63
C ILE A 285 1.99 -8.71 20.67
N GLN A 286 1.22 -9.66 20.10
CA GLN A 286 1.54 -11.09 20.12
C GLN A 286 2.47 -11.53 19.00
N ASP A 287 2.71 -10.68 18.00
CA ASP A 287 3.59 -10.97 16.87
C ASP A 287 5.06 -10.77 17.27
N ASP A 288 5.72 -11.86 17.64
CA ASP A 288 7.13 -11.87 18.03
C ASP A 288 8.06 -11.42 16.89
N ILE A 289 7.70 -11.71 15.64
CA ILE A 289 8.49 -11.31 14.46
C ILE A 289 8.43 -9.80 14.28
N PHE A 290 7.25 -9.21 14.35
CA PHE A 290 7.08 -7.76 14.31
C PHE A 290 7.81 -7.09 15.48
N GLN A 291 7.62 -7.59 16.69
CA GLN A 291 8.31 -7.08 17.89
C GLN A 291 9.83 -7.15 17.71
N ARG A 292 10.34 -8.24 17.12
CA ARG A 292 11.76 -8.36 16.83
C ARG A 292 12.23 -7.28 15.85
N LEU A 293 11.49 -6.97 14.79
CA LEU A 293 11.83 -5.91 13.84
C LEU A 293 11.93 -4.55 14.53
N THR A 294 11.02 -4.22 15.45
CA THR A 294 11.02 -2.92 16.15
C THR A 294 12.25 -2.71 17.04
N THR A 295 12.96 -3.79 17.41
CA THR A 295 14.17 -3.70 18.26
C THR A 295 15.44 -3.32 17.51
N PHE A 296 15.45 -3.39 16.18
CA PHE A 296 16.63 -3.05 15.39
C PHE A 296 16.80 -1.53 15.26
N PRO A 297 18.00 -0.99 15.54
CA PRO A 297 18.24 0.46 15.50
C PRO A 297 18.29 1.05 14.09
N ASN A 298 18.37 0.21 13.07
CA ASN A 298 18.46 0.52 11.65
C ASN A 298 17.19 0.09 10.88
N VAL A 299 16.09 -0.12 11.59
CA VAL A 299 14.77 -0.41 11.04
C VAL A 299 13.84 0.76 11.32
N LEU A 300 13.06 1.16 10.33
CA LEU A 300 12.00 2.16 10.43
C LEU A 300 10.72 1.57 9.85
N ILE A 301 9.68 1.53 10.68
CA ILE A 301 8.37 0.98 10.31
C ILE A 301 7.34 2.10 10.43
N THR A 302 6.50 2.24 9.42
CA THR A 302 5.31 3.07 9.44
C THR A 302 4.08 2.20 9.17
N GLY A 303 2.91 2.59 9.68
CA GLY A 303 1.72 1.74 9.74
C GLY A 303 0.85 1.85 8.48
N HIS A 304 1.39 1.51 7.30
CA HIS A 304 0.70 1.53 6.00
C HIS A 304 0.09 2.91 5.70
N GLN A 305 0.90 3.96 5.94
CA GLN A 305 0.45 5.35 5.82
C GLN A 305 1.02 6.09 4.59
N ALA A 306 1.77 5.43 3.71
CA ALA A 306 2.39 6.07 2.55
C ALA A 306 1.37 6.73 1.61
N PHE A 307 0.11 6.27 1.63
CA PHE A 307 -0.99 6.88 0.89
C PHE A 307 -1.60 8.11 1.58
N PHE A 308 -1.36 8.32 2.87
CA PHE A 308 -2.14 9.19 3.74
C PHE A 308 -1.80 10.67 3.53
N THR A 309 -2.29 11.23 2.42
CA THR A 309 -2.22 12.67 2.09
C THR A 309 -3.61 13.21 1.80
N ALA A 310 -3.80 14.52 1.94
CA ALA A 310 -5.09 15.16 1.68
C ALA A 310 -5.56 14.92 0.24
N GLU A 311 -4.64 15.01 -0.72
CA GLU A 311 -4.91 14.78 -2.14
C GLU A 311 -5.33 13.33 -2.42
N ALA A 312 -4.64 12.36 -1.79
CA ALA A 312 -4.99 10.95 -1.92
C ALA A 312 -6.38 10.66 -1.37
N LEU A 313 -6.70 11.13 -0.17
CA LEU A 313 -8.00 10.93 0.47
C LEU A 313 -9.13 11.58 -0.30
N HIS A 314 -8.89 12.77 -0.87
CA HIS A 314 -9.84 13.43 -1.76
C HIS A 314 -10.10 12.60 -3.03
N ASN A 315 -9.04 12.18 -3.72
CA ASN A 315 -9.14 11.36 -4.93
C ASN A 315 -9.80 9.99 -4.65
N ILE A 316 -9.52 9.38 -3.49
CA ILE A 316 -10.18 8.14 -3.06
C ILE A 316 -11.69 8.37 -2.94
N ALA A 317 -12.10 9.42 -2.23
CA ALA A 317 -13.51 9.71 -2.01
C ALA A 317 -14.24 10.01 -3.34
N GLU A 318 -13.69 10.87 -4.19
CA GLU A 318 -14.28 11.19 -5.49
C GLU A 318 -14.40 9.97 -6.39
N THR A 319 -13.35 9.16 -6.51
CA THR A 319 -13.36 7.94 -7.33
C THR A 319 -14.35 6.92 -6.79
N THR A 320 -14.44 6.79 -5.45
CA THR A 320 -15.42 5.92 -4.80
C THR A 320 -16.84 6.27 -5.20
N PHE A 321 -17.20 7.56 -5.15
CA PHE A 321 -18.55 7.99 -5.55
C PHE A 321 -18.79 7.94 -7.05
N ALA A 322 -17.78 8.22 -7.87
CA ALA A 322 -17.89 8.03 -9.32
C ALA A 322 -18.20 6.57 -9.67
N ASN A 323 -17.50 5.62 -9.03
CA ASN A 323 -17.76 4.19 -9.22
C ASN A 323 -19.20 3.79 -8.79
N ILE A 324 -19.66 4.27 -7.62
CA ILE A 324 -21.01 4.00 -7.14
C ILE A 324 -22.05 4.55 -8.12
N ALA A 325 -21.85 5.77 -8.62
CA ALA A 325 -22.76 6.40 -9.56
C ALA A 325 -22.82 5.70 -10.92
N ASP A 326 -21.68 5.21 -11.43
CA ASP A 326 -21.65 4.46 -12.68
C ASP A 326 -22.49 3.17 -12.56
N VAL A 327 -22.28 2.42 -11.46
CA VAL A 327 -23.04 1.18 -11.22
C VAL A 327 -24.52 1.47 -10.98
N GLU A 328 -24.86 2.48 -10.18
CA GLU A 328 -26.26 2.87 -9.88
C GLU A 328 -27.04 3.25 -11.14
N GLN A 329 -26.36 3.89 -12.09
CA GLN A 329 -26.95 4.33 -13.36
C GLN A 329 -26.84 3.28 -14.49
N GLY A 330 -26.34 2.07 -14.17
CA GLY A 330 -26.14 1.01 -15.16
C GLY A 330 -25.10 1.33 -16.23
N ARG A 331 -24.17 2.25 -15.95
CA ARG A 331 -23.05 2.56 -16.84
C ARG A 331 -21.90 1.57 -16.61
N VAL A 332 -21.06 1.42 -17.63
CA VAL A 332 -19.81 0.66 -17.51
C VAL A 332 -18.87 1.42 -16.58
N CYS A 333 -18.53 0.84 -15.43
CA CYS A 333 -17.54 1.42 -14.53
C CYS A 333 -16.13 1.02 -15.00
N PRO A 334 -15.23 1.96 -15.33
CA PRO A 334 -13.88 1.64 -15.79
C PRO A 334 -13.01 1.01 -14.70
N ASN A 335 -13.43 1.10 -13.46
CA ASN A 335 -12.73 0.60 -12.28
C ASN A 335 -13.32 -0.72 -11.73
N GLU A 336 -14.20 -1.37 -12.50
CA GLU A 336 -14.70 -2.70 -12.19
C GLU A 336 -13.57 -3.73 -12.29
N ILE A 337 -13.51 -4.62 -11.30
CA ILE A 337 -12.59 -5.77 -11.30
C ILE A 337 -13.39 -7.04 -11.42
N ARG A 338 -12.91 -7.94 -12.28
CA ARG A 338 -13.56 -9.22 -12.58
C ARG A 338 -12.60 -10.37 -12.31
N ALA A 339 -13.14 -11.53 -11.96
CA ALA A 339 -12.37 -12.76 -11.94
C ALA A 339 -11.73 -12.99 -13.32
N GLN A 340 -10.44 -13.33 -13.36
CA GLN A 340 -9.81 -13.74 -14.60
C GLN A 340 -10.35 -15.12 -15.03
N PRO A 341 -10.66 -15.33 -16.31
CA PRO A 341 -11.04 -16.65 -16.80
C PRO A 341 -9.94 -17.67 -16.49
N GLU A 342 -10.32 -18.91 -16.12
CA GLU A 342 -9.36 -19.99 -15.81
C GLU A 342 -8.35 -20.28 -16.94
N THR A 343 -8.65 -19.86 -18.17
CA THR A 343 -7.79 -20.05 -19.35
C THR A 343 -6.56 -19.13 -19.41
N GLU A 344 -6.47 -18.10 -18.58
CA GLU A 344 -5.32 -17.16 -18.52
C GLU A 344 -4.40 -17.37 -17.30
N ARG A 345 -4.64 -18.42 -16.53
CA ARG A 345 -3.80 -18.80 -15.36
C ARG A 345 -2.65 -19.74 -15.71
N LYS A 346 -2.09 -19.64 -16.92
CA LYS A 346 -0.92 -20.44 -17.32
C LYS A 346 0.32 -19.59 -17.45
#